data_b331f3fce3982429e5741fe498cb45b9
#
_entry.id   b331f3fce3982429e5741fe498cb45b9
#
_cell.length_a   1.000
_cell.length_b   1.000
_cell.length_c   1.000
_cell.angle_alpha   90.00
_cell.angle_beta   90.00
_cell.angle_gamma   90.00
#
_symmetry.space_group_name_H-M   'P 1'
#
loop_
_entity.id
_entity.type
_entity.pdbx_description
1 polymer ?
#
loop_
_entity_poly.entity_id
_entity_poly.type
_entity_poly.pdbx_seq_one_letter_code
_entity_poly.pdbx_strand_id
1 'polypeptide(L)'
;MKISKYLSMAALGILALGFNSCENGNQEFPDYEGGTTVYYPYQYIERSVVLGNDENRDNTDDNNHVLYIVSTMGGAYNGRNITLNVDVDNSLCDNLYFEDGVTPVKPMPSNYYTIPTKTVAYNGKLQGRLQVKLEDAFFADPDCAKNTYVIPVRIKEMVGADSILSGSPAVAGTTPVRTDASAWLIAPKDYILYCVKFMNPWDGFYFRRGTDKITENGQTHEVKREGATIEKDEVSHITTKSLKECNFEVSVNKADGSKVTCNLKLTFDDNGNCTVTSDTEGMTASGTGKFVEKGAKLAWGNKDRDILTLNYKVDFGSGIVLETSDQFVAQTRGNTNGIVQFSPQYIRK
;
A
#
# COMPACT_ATOMS: atom_id res chain seq x y z
N MET A 1 31.21 -6.51 -70.51
CA MET A 1 31.92 -5.72 -69.49
C MET A 1 31.39 -4.29 -69.35
N LYS A 2 30.11 -3.97 -69.72
CA LYS A 2 29.50 -2.65 -69.55
C LYS A 2 28.33 -2.62 -68.57
N ILE A 3 27.76 -3.73 -68.16
CA ILE A 3 26.61 -3.83 -67.24
C ILE A 3 27.04 -3.69 -65.77
N SER A 4 28.28 -4.10 -65.45
CA SER A 4 28.82 -4.03 -64.07
C SER A 4 29.05 -2.60 -63.58
N LYS A 5 29.34 -1.62 -64.46
CA LYS A 5 29.57 -0.24 -64.07
C LYS A 5 28.28 0.52 -63.73
N TYR A 6 27.16 0.16 -64.32
CA TYR A 6 25.86 0.79 -64.02
C TYR A 6 25.23 0.25 -62.76
N LEU A 7 25.47 -1.04 -62.40
CA LEU A 7 25.04 -1.60 -61.14
C LEU A 7 25.78 -0.98 -59.95
N SER A 8 27.07 -0.70 -60.11
CA SER A 8 27.86 -0.03 -59.04
C SER A 8 27.47 1.45 -58.83
N MET A 9 27.08 2.16 -59.89
CA MET A 9 26.59 3.53 -59.77
C MET A 9 25.16 3.58 -59.19
N ALA A 10 24.30 2.62 -59.51
CA ALA A 10 22.96 2.53 -58.89
C ALA A 10 23.03 2.17 -57.40
N ALA A 11 23.95 1.30 -56.97
CA ALA A 11 24.16 0.97 -55.57
C ALA A 11 24.72 2.13 -54.75
N LEU A 12 25.60 2.99 -55.34
CA LEU A 12 26.06 4.21 -54.67
C LEU A 12 24.98 5.29 -54.56
N GLY A 13 24.06 5.40 -55.55
CA GLY A 13 22.94 6.33 -55.50
C GLY A 13 21.89 5.97 -54.44
N ILE A 14 21.69 4.69 -54.15
CA ILE A 14 20.75 4.21 -53.14
C ILE A 14 21.32 4.40 -51.72
N LEU A 15 22.64 4.27 -51.53
CA LEU A 15 23.28 4.55 -50.24
C LEU A 15 23.30 6.07 -49.92
N ALA A 16 23.29 6.96 -50.93
CA ALA A 16 23.26 8.42 -50.68
C ALA A 16 21.86 8.94 -50.29
N LEU A 17 20.79 8.18 -50.55
CA LEU A 17 19.42 8.56 -50.18
C LEU A 17 19.00 8.04 -48.80
N GLY A 18 19.82 7.22 -48.12
CA GLY A 18 19.54 6.64 -46.83
C GLY A 18 19.98 7.44 -45.62
N PHE A 19 20.65 8.58 -45.79
CA PHE A 19 21.10 9.44 -44.68
C PHE A 19 20.32 10.74 -44.56
N ASN A 20 19.03 10.73 -44.91
CA ASN A 20 18.13 11.65 -44.21
C ASN A 20 17.84 11.04 -42.85
N SER A 21 18.84 11.05 -41.98
CA SER A 21 18.66 11.02 -40.55
C SER A 21 17.56 12.02 -40.22
N CYS A 22 16.48 11.58 -39.62
CA CYS A 22 15.56 12.50 -38.98
C CYS A 22 16.43 13.45 -38.15
N GLU A 23 16.63 14.68 -38.60
CA GLU A 23 16.97 15.76 -37.71
C GLU A 23 15.84 15.69 -36.65
N ASN A 24 16.15 15.19 -35.45
CA ASN A 24 15.42 15.57 -34.29
C ASN A 24 15.56 17.09 -34.22
N GLY A 25 14.72 17.80 -34.96
CA GLY A 25 14.56 19.21 -34.75
C GLY A 25 14.28 19.37 -33.27
N ASN A 26 15.12 20.08 -32.53
CA ASN A 26 14.78 20.58 -31.24
C ASN A 26 13.45 21.29 -31.39
N GLN A 27 12.34 20.58 -31.14
CA GLN A 27 11.05 21.21 -30.98
C GLN A 27 11.18 22.06 -29.74
N GLU A 28 11.43 23.32 -29.88
CA GLU A 28 11.26 24.30 -28.84
C GLU A 28 9.75 24.27 -28.49
N PHE A 29 9.40 23.65 -27.43
CA PHE A 29 8.05 23.79 -26.88
C PHE A 29 7.93 25.24 -26.41
N PRO A 30 6.89 25.99 -26.84
CA PRO A 30 6.69 27.32 -26.34
C PRO A 30 6.59 27.29 -24.81
N ASP A 31 7.19 28.30 -24.16
CA ASP A 31 7.05 28.46 -22.71
C ASP A 31 5.56 28.48 -22.33
N TYR A 32 5.21 27.73 -21.31
CA TYR A 32 3.84 27.71 -20.79
C TYR A 32 3.52 29.08 -20.17
N GLU A 33 2.62 29.86 -20.84
CA GLU A 33 2.24 31.19 -20.41
C GLU A 33 1.61 31.27 -19.02
N GLY A 34 1.11 30.14 -18.48
CA GLY A 34 0.53 30.02 -17.14
C GLY A 34 1.53 30.03 -15.98
N GLY A 35 2.84 30.08 -16.28
CA GLY A 35 3.88 30.07 -15.26
C GLY A 35 4.04 28.74 -14.54
N THR A 36 4.81 28.73 -13.45
CA THR A 36 5.09 27.55 -12.62
C THR A 36 4.10 27.46 -11.47
N THR A 37 3.35 26.37 -11.40
CA THR A 37 2.35 26.13 -10.35
C THR A 37 2.80 24.96 -9.46
N VAL A 38 2.60 25.06 -8.15
CA VAL A 38 2.90 24.01 -7.19
C VAL A 38 1.62 23.39 -6.63
N TYR A 39 1.63 22.06 -6.44
CA TYR A 39 0.46 21.33 -6.00
C TYR A 39 0.80 19.91 -5.51
N TYR A 40 -0.18 19.24 -4.90
CA TYR A 40 -0.16 17.81 -4.68
C TYR A 40 -0.84 17.10 -5.87
N PRO A 41 -0.16 16.18 -6.58
CA PRO A 41 -0.74 15.49 -7.75
C PRO A 41 -1.92 14.61 -7.37
N TYR A 42 -1.90 14.05 -6.16
CA TYR A 42 -2.95 13.22 -5.58
C TYR A 42 -3.34 13.78 -4.22
N GLN A 43 -4.66 13.91 -3.95
CA GLN A 43 -5.18 14.46 -2.70
C GLN A 43 -5.44 13.38 -1.65
N TYR A 44 -5.67 12.14 -2.04
CA TYR A 44 -6.15 11.07 -1.18
C TYR A 44 -5.29 9.83 -1.36
N ILE A 45 -4.15 9.80 -0.69
CA ILE A 45 -3.17 8.70 -0.79
C ILE A 45 -3.37 7.73 0.37
N GLU A 46 -3.39 6.44 0.04
CA GLU A 46 -3.25 5.34 1.00
C GLU A 46 -1.83 4.80 0.93
N ARG A 47 -1.15 4.79 2.06
CA ARG A 47 0.23 4.31 2.20
C ARG A 47 0.30 3.18 3.23
N SER A 48 0.68 2.00 2.80
CA SER A 48 1.03 0.90 3.69
C SER A 48 2.52 0.92 4.01
N VAL A 49 2.86 1.05 5.29
CA VAL A 49 4.22 0.88 5.81
C VAL A 49 4.44 -0.61 6.00
N VAL A 50 5.38 -1.21 5.28
CA VAL A 50 5.61 -2.66 5.26
C VAL A 50 6.81 -2.97 6.12
N LEU A 51 6.57 -3.53 7.31
CA LEU A 51 7.62 -3.90 8.25
C LEU A 51 8.19 -5.30 7.94
N GLY A 52 9.42 -5.53 8.36
CA GLY A 52 10.14 -6.77 8.09
C GLY A 52 10.83 -6.77 6.72
N ASN A 53 11.08 -7.95 6.17
CA ASN A 53 11.74 -8.10 4.87
C ASN A 53 10.70 -8.21 3.75
N ASP A 54 10.81 -7.36 2.71
CA ASP A 54 10.03 -7.47 1.49
C ASP A 54 10.95 -7.82 0.32
N GLU A 55 10.79 -9.01 -0.26
CA GLU A 55 11.66 -9.48 -1.35
C GLU A 55 11.46 -8.73 -2.67
N ASN A 56 10.34 -8.02 -2.83
CA ASN A 56 9.96 -7.41 -4.09
C ASN A 56 10.28 -5.91 -4.18
N ARG A 57 10.68 -5.30 -3.07
CA ARG A 57 11.02 -3.87 -3.01
C ARG A 57 12.02 -3.56 -1.90
N ASP A 58 12.71 -2.44 -2.06
CA ASP A 58 13.44 -1.83 -0.94
C ASP A 58 12.45 -1.12 0.00
N ASN A 59 12.30 -1.66 1.21
CA ASN A 59 11.47 -1.11 2.27
C ASN A 59 12.29 -0.65 3.49
N THR A 60 13.54 -0.26 3.25
CA THR A 60 14.44 0.25 4.31
C THR A 60 13.84 1.46 5.01
N ASP A 61 13.24 2.40 4.25
CA ASP A 61 12.57 3.57 4.83
C ASP A 61 11.40 3.17 5.72
N ASP A 62 10.61 2.17 5.32
CA ASP A 62 9.49 1.65 6.12
C ASP A 62 9.98 1.05 7.44
N ASN A 63 11.03 0.24 7.40
CA ASN A 63 11.66 -0.32 8.60
C ASN A 63 12.29 0.75 9.49
N ASN A 64 12.72 1.87 8.91
CA ASN A 64 13.18 3.05 9.65
C ASN A 64 12.04 3.97 10.09
N HIS A 65 10.80 3.59 9.83
CA HIS A 65 9.59 4.35 10.14
C HIS A 65 9.52 5.73 9.45
N VAL A 66 10.15 5.86 8.28
CA VAL A 66 10.22 7.11 7.50
C VAL A 66 9.37 7.01 6.25
N LEU A 67 8.60 8.05 5.98
CA LEU A 67 7.83 8.19 4.75
C LEU A 67 7.93 9.61 4.20
N TYR A 68 7.55 9.78 2.92
CA TYR A 68 7.63 11.06 2.24
C TYR A 68 6.31 11.42 1.58
N ILE A 69 5.82 12.62 1.88
CA ILE A 69 4.70 13.24 1.18
C ILE A 69 5.27 14.08 0.04
N VAL A 70 4.85 13.78 -1.18
CA VAL A 70 5.44 14.36 -2.40
C VAL A 70 4.52 15.42 -2.97
N SER A 71 5.05 16.65 -3.11
CA SER A 71 4.46 17.74 -3.90
C SER A 71 5.17 17.84 -5.25
N THR A 72 4.53 18.45 -6.24
CA THR A 72 5.09 18.63 -7.58
C THR A 72 4.88 20.03 -8.11
N MET A 73 5.62 20.38 -9.15
CA MET A 73 5.38 21.57 -9.94
C MET A 73 4.77 21.20 -11.31
N GLY A 74 3.96 22.10 -11.86
CA GLY A 74 3.48 22.10 -13.22
C GLY A 74 3.97 23.34 -13.96
N GLY A 75 3.91 23.33 -15.28
CA GLY A 75 4.46 24.36 -16.17
C GLY A 75 5.79 23.96 -16.78
N ALA A 76 6.49 24.90 -17.40
CA ALA A 76 7.81 24.65 -17.95
C ALA A 76 8.84 24.44 -16.84
N TYR A 77 9.67 23.40 -16.99
CA TYR A 77 10.81 23.19 -16.11
C TYR A 77 11.89 24.27 -16.36
N ASN A 78 12.22 25.02 -15.35
CA ASN A 78 13.19 26.13 -15.49
C ASN A 78 14.32 26.08 -14.45
N GLY A 79 14.45 25.03 -13.67
CA GLY A 79 15.48 24.88 -12.65
C GLY A 79 15.37 25.84 -11.47
N ARG A 80 14.23 26.50 -11.27
CA ARG A 80 14.02 27.42 -10.14
C ARG A 80 14.16 26.70 -8.80
N ASN A 81 14.70 27.38 -7.81
CA ASN A 81 14.68 26.93 -6.42
C ASN A 81 13.33 27.22 -5.81
N ILE A 82 12.43 26.23 -5.87
CA ILE A 82 11.11 26.31 -5.27
C ILE A 82 11.20 25.85 -3.82
N THR A 83 10.58 26.60 -2.92
CA THR A 83 10.41 26.26 -1.52
C THR A 83 8.95 26.41 -1.13
N LEU A 84 8.38 25.41 -0.47
CA LEU A 84 7.04 25.47 0.11
C LEU A 84 7.11 25.50 1.62
N ASN A 85 6.25 26.28 2.25
CA ASN A 85 5.91 26.15 3.66
C ASN A 85 4.56 25.43 3.76
N VAL A 86 4.55 24.32 4.46
CA VAL A 86 3.36 23.48 4.64
C VAL A 86 2.94 23.43 6.10
N ASP A 87 1.68 23.12 6.37
CA ASP A 87 1.20 22.90 7.73
C ASP A 87 0.20 21.74 7.78
N VAL A 88 0.04 21.18 8.97
CA VAL A 88 -1.01 20.18 9.24
C VAL A 88 -2.31 20.92 9.52
N ASP A 89 -3.34 20.60 8.73
CA ASP A 89 -4.65 21.27 8.79
C ASP A 89 -5.76 20.24 9.06
N ASN A 90 -5.99 19.98 10.35
CA ASN A 90 -6.95 18.96 10.78
C ASN A 90 -8.39 19.26 10.33
N SER A 91 -8.73 20.51 10.00
CA SER A 91 -10.07 20.88 9.51
C SER A 91 -10.41 20.23 8.15
N LEU A 92 -9.41 19.75 7.42
CA LEU A 92 -9.62 18.99 6.19
C LEU A 92 -10.33 17.64 6.42
N CYS A 93 -10.35 17.14 7.66
CA CYS A 93 -11.05 15.91 8.03
C CYS A 93 -12.50 16.15 8.51
N ASP A 94 -12.92 17.42 8.66
CA ASP A 94 -14.25 17.73 9.18
C ASP A 94 -15.35 17.25 8.24
N ASN A 95 -16.30 16.48 8.78
CA ASN A 95 -17.41 15.88 8.03
C ASN A 95 -16.98 15.00 6.84
N LEU A 96 -15.78 14.45 6.91
CA LEU A 96 -15.22 13.59 5.88
C LEU A 96 -15.26 12.11 6.31
N TYR A 97 -15.69 11.25 5.41
CA TYR A 97 -15.84 9.81 5.65
C TYR A 97 -15.12 9.04 4.57
N PHE A 98 -14.69 7.82 4.87
CA PHE A 98 -14.18 6.89 3.85
C PHE A 98 -15.29 6.51 2.85
N GLU A 99 -14.96 5.68 1.87
CA GLU A 99 -15.85 5.30 0.76
C GLU A 99 -17.21 4.71 1.18
N ASP A 100 -17.27 4.12 2.39
CA ASP A 100 -18.48 3.57 2.98
C ASP A 100 -19.49 4.63 3.43
N GLY A 101 -19.06 5.91 3.49
CA GLY A 101 -19.88 7.03 3.95
C GLY A 101 -20.25 6.97 5.45
N VAL A 102 -19.67 6.05 6.20
CA VAL A 102 -19.96 5.79 7.63
C VAL A 102 -18.71 5.94 8.50
N THR A 103 -17.59 5.39 8.06
CA THR A 103 -16.32 5.44 8.80
C THR A 103 -15.68 6.82 8.65
N PRO A 104 -15.56 7.61 9.76
CA PRO A 104 -14.99 8.95 9.65
C PRO A 104 -13.49 8.91 9.35
N VAL A 105 -13.04 9.80 8.47
CA VAL A 105 -11.62 10.08 8.26
C VAL A 105 -11.12 10.89 9.44
N LYS A 106 -10.18 10.35 10.21
CA LYS A 106 -9.64 10.99 11.41
C LYS A 106 -8.27 11.60 11.14
N PRO A 107 -7.98 12.83 11.60
CA PRO A 107 -6.62 13.32 11.60
C PRO A 107 -5.76 12.45 12.51
N MET A 108 -4.54 12.15 12.08
CA MET A 108 -3.59 11.34 12.86
C MET A 108 -3.20 12.11 14.14
N PRO A 109 -3.24 11.47 15.32
CA PRO A 109 -2.78 12.08 16.56
C PRO A 109 -1.35 12.61 16.45
N SER A 110 -1.10 13.80 16.97
CA SER A 110 0.20 14.50 16.82
C SER A 110 1.37 13.78 17.49
N ASN A 111 1.11 12.88 18.42
CA ASN A 111 2.13 12.04 19.07
C ASN A 111 2.45 10.75 18.27
N TYR A 112 1.78 10.50 17.12
CA TYR A 112 2.05 9.32 16.29
C TYR A 112 3.09 9.58 15.21
N TYR A 113 3.45 10.84 14.96
CA TYR A 113 4.44 11.19 13.94
C TYR A 113 5.16 12.49 14.27
N THR A 114 6.32 12.67 13.64
CA THR A 114 7.11 13.90 13.68
C THR A 114 7.39 14.37 12.26
N ILE A 115 7.21 15.66 11.98
CA ILE A 115 7.65 16.34 10.76
C ILE A 115 8.87 17.18 11.13
N PRO A 116 10.11 16.77 10.79
CA PRO A 116 11.34 17.45 11.21
C PRO A 116 11.43 18.89 10.72
N THR A 117 10.89 19.16 9.53
CA THR A 117 10.76 20.52 8.97
C THR A 117 9.47 20.64 8.16
N LYS A 118 8.79 21.75 8.32
CA LYS A 118 7.60 22.09 7.52
C LYS A 118 7.96 22.83 6.21
N THR A 119 9.25 22.95 5.93
CA THR A 119 9.76 23.56 4.69
C THR A 119 10.17 22.46 3.71
N VAL A 120 9.61 22.53 2.50
CA VAL A 120 9.87 21.58 1.40
C VAL A 120 10.66 22.28 0.31
N ALA A 121 11.93 21.94 0.16
CA ALA A 121 12.79 22.48 -0.89
C ALA A 121 12.83 21.54 -2.11
N TYR A 122 12.69 22.09 -3.32
CA TYR A 122 12.75 21.33 -4.57
C TYR A 122 14.17 21.17 -5.10
N ASN A 123 15.08 22.12 -4.77
CA ASN A 123 16.48 22.08 -5.17
C ASN A 123 16.67 21.85 -6.68
N GLY A 124 15.89 22.57 -7.52
CA GLY A 124 15.92 22.44 -8.97
C GLY A 124 15.26 21.17 -9.52
N LYS A 125 14.59 20.37 -8.69
CA LYS A 125 13.85 19.17 -9.12
C LYS A 125 12.39 19.50 -9.42
N LEU A 126 11.69 18.59 -10.09
CA LEU A 126 10.24 18.70 -10.37
C LEU A 126 9.38 18.43 -9.13
N GLN A 127 9.93 17.80 -8.10
CA GLN A 127 9.22 17.37 -6.91
C GLN A 127 9.95 17.79 -5.65
N GLY A 128 9.16 18.17 -4.65
CA GLY A 128 9.59 18.35 -3.27
C GLY A 128 9.07 17.22 -2.39
N ARG A 129 9.83 16.88 -1.34
CA ARG A 129 9.50 15.79 -0.41
C ARG A 129 9.45 16.31 1.01
N LEU A 130 8.28 16.16 1.65
CA LEU A 130 8.10 16.39 3.08
C LEU A 130 8.38 15.08 3.80
N GLN A 131 9.40 15.04 4.65
CA GLN A 131 9.70 13.87 5.45
C GLN A 131 8.75 13.79 6.65
N VAL A 132 8.24 12.59 6.90
CA VAL A 132 7.47 12.25 8.10
C VAL A 132 8.12 11.04 8.74
N LYS A 133 8.33 11.08 10.05
CA LYS A 133 8.77 9.95 10.87
C LYS A 133 7.59 9.48 11.72
N LEU A 134 7.28 8.20 11.66
CA LEU A 134 6.29 7.57 12.52
C LEU A 134 6.93 7.20 13.86
N GLU A 135 6.19 7.44 14.94
CA GLU A 135 6.62 7.19 16.31
C GLU A 135 6.06 5.83 16.80
N ASP A 136 6.65 5.28 17.86
CA ASP A 136 6.23 3.99 18.43
C ASP A 136 4.74 3.96 18.82
N ALA A 137 4.19 5.11 19.21
CA ALA A 137 2.78 5.24 19.54
C ALA A 137 1.84 4.93 18.35
N PHE A 138 2.27 5.19 17.10
CA PHE A 138 1.53 4.81 15.90
C PHE A 138 1.42 3.28 15.77
N PHE A 139 2.51 2.56 15.99
CA PHE A 139 2.54 1.10 15.87
C PHE A 139 1.89 0.39 17.06
N ALA A 140 1.71 1.09 18.18
CA ALA A 140 1.03 0.56 19.35
C ALA A 140 -0.51 0.59 19.23
N ASP A 141 -1.06 1.42 18.33
CA ASP A 141 -2.51 1.52 18.10
C ASP A 141 -2.97 0.52 17.04
N PRO A 142 -3.83 -0.47 17.38
CA PRO A 142 -4.39 -1.42 16.41
C PRO A 142 -5.18 -0.77 15.27
N ASP A 143 -5.74 0.44 15.49
CA ASP A 143 -6.43 1.19 14.44
C ASP A 143 -5.50 1.67 13.33
N CYS A 144 -4.19 1.72 13.57
CA CYS A 144 -3.17 2.02 12.55
C CYS A 144 -2.84 0.84 11.62
N ALA A 145 -3.35 -0.37 11.89
CA ALA A 145 -3.25 -1.50 10.96
C ALA A 145 -4.27 -1.43 9.81
N LYS A 146 -5.16 -0.46 9.80
CA LYS A 146 -6.22 -0.25 8.81
C LYS A 146 -6.35 1.23 8.45
N ASN A 147 -7.18 1.53 7.44
CA ASN A 147 -7.44 2.90 7.05
C ASN A 147 -8.29 3.61 8.13
N THR A 148 -7.66 4.42 8.94
CA THR A 148 -8.30 5.17 10.04
C THR A 148 -7.81 6.61 10.08
N TYR A 149 -6.50 6.80 10.05
CA TYR A 149 -5.86 8.08 10.26
C TYR A 149 -5.23 8.62 9.00
N VAL A 150 -5.35 9.93 8.80
CA VAL A 150 -4.66 10.65 7.73
C VAL A 150 -3.78 11.75 8.32
N ILE A 151 -2.69 12.08 7.64
CA ILE A 151 -1.90 13.29 7.89
C ILE A 151 -2.40 14.33 6.90
N PRO A 152 -3.20 15.34 7.34
CA PRO A 152 -3.78 16.35 6.47
C PRO A 152 -2.78 17.49 6.30
N VAL A 153 -2.06 17.51 5.17
CA VAL A 153 -1.04 18.53 4.90
C VAL A 153 -1.55 19.53 3.88
N ARG A 154 -1.29 20.83 4.12
CA ARG A 154 -1.67 21.92 3.23
C ARG A 154 -0.48 22.83 2.92
N ILE A 155 -0.35 23.26 1.66
CA ILE A 155 0.59 24.29 1.25
C ILE A 155 0.03 25.64 1.74
N LYS A 156 0.79 26.36 2.54
CA LYS A 156 0.42 27.70 3.05
C LYS A 156 1.07 28.82 2.25
N GLU A 157 2.33 28.63 1.89
CA GLU A 157 3.14 29.62 1.19
C GLU A 157 4.11 28.95 0.23
N MET A 158 4.53 29.67 -0.79
CA MET A 158 5.55 29.25 -1.72
C MET A 158 6.49 30.39 -2.08
N VAL A 159 7.74 30.04 -2.42
CA VAL A 159 8.74 30.95 -2.96
C VAL A 159 9.35 30.28 -4.20
N GLY A 160 9.61 31.04 -5.25
CA GLY A 160 10.24 30.54 -6.46
C GLY A 160 9.30 29.89 -7.48
N ALA A 161 7.99 29.87 -7.23
CA ALA A 161 6.94 29.53 -8.19
C ALA A 161 5.99 30.71 -8.36
N ASP A 162 5.10 30.63 -9.36
CA ASP A 162 4.19 31.74 -9.69
C ASP A 162 2.83 31.58 -9.00
N SER A 163 2.40 30.36 -8.72
CA SER A 163 1.10 30.09 -8.08
C SER A 163 1.04 28.78 -7.30
N ILE A 164 0.07 28.70 -6.40
CA ILE A 164 -0.37 27.45 -5.77
C ILE A 164 -1.72 27.09 -6.40
N LEU A 165 -1.91 25.81 -6.76
CA LEU A 165 -3.18 25.34 -7.34
C LEU A 165 -4.26 25.26 -6.25
N SER A 166 -4.80 26.41 -5.89
CA SER A 166 -5.76 26.57 -4.79
C SER A 166 -7.23 26.35 -5.19
N GLY A 167 -7.47 26.05 -6.48
CA GLY A 167 -8.80 25.83 -7.04
C GLY A 167 -9.56 27.10 -7.36
N SER A 168 -10.74 26.95 -7.95
CA SER A 168 -11.72 28.02 -8.22
C SER A 168 -13.06 27.62 -7.64
N PRO A 169 -13.67 28.40 -6.72
CA PRO A 169 -14.98 28.08 -6.17
C PRO A 169 -16.08 28.18 -7.25
N ALA A 170 -17.12 27.34 -7.12
CA ALA A 170 -18.28 27.37 -8.01
C ALA A 170 -19.07 28.68 -7.90
N VAL A 171 -19.06 29.31 -6.73
CA VAL A 171 -19.67 30.63 -6.49
C VAL A 171 -18.55 31.64 -6.22
N ALA A 172 -18.42 32.63 -7.08
CA ALA A 172 -17.39 33.66 -6.97
C ALA A 172 -17.45 34.39 -5.63
N GLY A 173 -16.27 34.67 -5.04
CA GLY A 173 -16.15 35.39 -3.77
C GLY A 173 -16.42 34.54 -2.52
N THR A 174 -16.67 33.23 -2.67
CA THR A 174 -16.79 32.31 -1.52
C THR A 174 -15.48 31.59 -1.22
N THR A 175 -15.35 31.05 -0.01
CA THR A 175 -14.24 30.18 0.40
C THR A 175 -14.83 28.82 0.85
N PRO A 176 -15.11 27.91 -0.09
CA PRO A 176 -15.73 26.62 0.24
C PRO A 176 -14.79 25.71 1.06
N VAL A 177 -15.39 24.71 1.70
CA VAL A 177 -14.63 23.60 2.30
C VAL A 177 -13.86 22.87 1.20
N ARG A 178 -12.56 22.65 1.38
CA ARG A 178 -11.68 22.09 0.34
C ARG A 178 -12.07 20.69 -0.10
N THR A 179 -12.57 19.89 0.82
CA THR A 179 -12.98 18.51 0.61
C THR A 179 -14.41 18.35 0.08
N ASP A 180 -15.19 19.43 -0.01
CA ASP A 180 -16.52 19.45 -0.65
C ASP A 180 -16.37 19.65 -2.16
N ALA A 181 -16.21 18.54 -2.89
CA ALA A 181 -15.99 18.58 -4.34
C ALA A 181 -17.09 19.34 -5.11
N SER A 182 -18.34 19.34 -4.59
CA SER A 182 -19.48 20.00 -5.26
C SER A 182 -19.44 21.54 -5.17
N ALA A 183 -18.62 22.08 -4.29
CA ALA A 183 -18.50 23.53 -4.09
C ALA A 183 -17.41 24.19 -4.94
N TRP A 184 -16.72 23.42 -5.78
CA TRP A 184 -15.61 23.87 -6.60
C TRP A 184 -15.86 23.72 -8.09
N LEU A 185 -15.59 24.77 -8.88
CA LEU A 185 -15.53 24.70 -10.33
C LEU A 185 -14.23 23.99 -10.78
N ILE A 186 -13.11 24.34 -10.13
CA ILE A 186 -11.81 23.66 -10.26
C ILE A 186 -11.40 23.23 -8.85
N ALA A 187 -11.28 21.94 -8.63
CA ALA A 187 -10.91 21.41 -7.32
C ALA A 187 -9.52 21.91 -6.88
N PRO A 188 -9.34 22.31 -5.61
CA PRO A 188 -8.04 22.71 -5.09
C PRO A 188 -7.10 21.50 -5.00
N LYS A 189 -5.83 21.73 -5.29
CA LYS A 189 -4.74 20.77 -5.13
C LYS A 189 -3.64 21.27 -4.20
N ASP A 190 -3.97 22.20 -3.35
CA ASP A 190 -3.07 22.78 -2.35
C ASP A 190 -2.99 21.96 -1.05
N TYR A 191 -3.66 20.79 -1.00
CA TYR A 191 -3.70 19.91 0.17
C TYR A 191 -3.60 18.44 -0.22
N ILE A 192 -3.26 17.61 0.76
CA ILE A 192 -3.25 16.16 0.67
C ILE A 192 -3.76 15.56 1.99
N LEU A 193 -4.55 14.50 1.91
CA LEU A 193 -4.87 13.62 3.02
C LEU A 193 -4.06 12.33 2.81
N TYR A 194 -3.02 12.18 3.61
CA TYR A 194 -2.10 11.04 3.49
C TYR A 194 -2.48 9.99 4.52
N CYS A 195 -3.30 9.01 4.10
CA CYS A 195 -3.72 7.88 4.94
C CYS A 195 -2.56 6.92 5.12
N VAL A 196 -2.24 6.59 6.37
CA VAL A 196 -1.13 5.70 6.68
C VAL A 196 -1.62 4.53 7.50
N LYS A 197 -1.27 3.33 7.08
CA LYS A 197 -1.42 2.09 7.84
C LYS A 197 -0.12 1.30 7.81
N PHE A 198 0.01 0.31 8.66
CA PHE A 198 1.17 -0.58 8.63
C PHE A 198 0.78 -2.05 8.43
N MET A 199 1.74 -2.80 7.92
CA MET A 199 1.71 -4.26 7.82
C MET A 199 2.87 -4.79 8.63
N ASN A 200 2.60 -5.73 9.54
CA ASN A 200 3.64 -6.39 10.32
C ASN A 200 4.41 -7.42 9.47
N PRO A 201 5.55 -7.99 9.96
CA PRO A 201 6.38 -8.89 9.16
C PRO A 201 5.70 -10.16 8.65
N TRP A 202 4.60 -10.58 9.27
CA TRP A 202 3.90 -11.84 8.96
C TRP A 202 2.66 -11.68 8.09
N ASP A 203 2.24 -10.44 7.80
CA ASP A 203 1.13 -10.16 6.90
C ASP A 203 1.48 -10.54 5.46
N GLY A 204 0.60 -11.28 4.78
CA GLY A 204 0.81 -11.68 3.40
C GLY A 204 -0.08 -12.82 2.93
N PHE A 205 0.07 -13.15 1.67
CA PHE A 205 -0.54 -14.32 1.05
C PHE A 205 0.44 -15.49 1.09
N TYR A 206 -0.08 -16.65 1.45
CA TYR A 206 0.70 -17.86 1.65
C TYR A 206 0.07 -19.04 0.93
N PHE A 207 0.89 -19.85 0.29
CA PHE A 207 0.51 -21.19 -0.11
C PHE A 207 0.39 -22.06 1.14
N ARG A 208 -0.81 -22.59 1.38
CA ARG A 208 -1.14 -23.36 2.59
C ARG A 208 -1.36 -24.82 2.25
N ARG A 209 -0.65 -25.70 2.92
CA ARG A 209 -0.84 -27.15 2.88
C ARG A 209 -0.84 -27.73 4.29
N GLY A 210 -1.43 -28.89 4.45
CA GLY A 210 -1.48 -29.52 5.77
C GLY A 210 -2.37 -30.74 5.83
N THR A 211 -2.56 -31.24 7.04
CA THR A 211 -3.44 -32.35 7.33
C THR A 211 -4.40 -31.95 8.43
N ASP A 212 -5.68 -32.08 8.13
CA ASP A 212 -6.78 -31.80 9.04
C ASP A 212 -7.36 -33.08 9.58
N LYS A 213 -7.56 -33.15 10.87
CA LYS A 213 -8.34 -34.16 11.56
C LYS A 213 -9.60 -33.49 12.06
N ILE A 214 -10.73 -33.78 11.41
CA ILE A 214 -12.01 -33.17 11.69
C ILE A 214 -12.87 -34.17 12.44
N THR A 215 -13.35 -33.78 13.61
CA THR A 215 -14.33 -34.53 14.41
C THR A 215 -15.65 -33.78 14.34
N GLU A 216 -16.71 -34.44 13.92
CA GLU A 216 -18.09 -33.95 13.95
C GLU A 216 -19.00 -35.02 14.54
N ASN A 217 -19.78 -34.65 15.57
CA ASN A 217 -20.70 -35.57 16.29
C ASN A 217 -20.05 -36.90 16.72
N GLY A 218 -18.78 -36.82 17.11
CA GLY A 218 -18.01 -37.99 17.56
C GLY A 218 -17.42 -38.87 16.44
N GLN A 219 -17.68 -38.53 15.16
CA GLN A 219 -17.05 -39.19 14.01
C GLN A 219 -15.84 -38.37 13.57
N THR A 220 -14.73 -39.04 13.35
CA THR A 220 -13.46 -38.40 12.94
C THR A 220 -13.04 -38.85 11.55
N HIS A 221 -12.59 -37.91 10.72
CA HIS A 221 -11.98 -38.18 9.45
C HIS A 221 -10.77 -37.28 9.22
N GLU A 222 -9.87 -37.69 8.34
CA GLU A 222 -8.70 -36.91 7.97
C GLU A 222 -8.84 -36.37 6.55
N VAL A 223 -8.36 -35.15 6.35
CA VAL A 223 -8.29 -34.48 5.05
C VAL A 223 -6.89 -33.96 4.84
N LYS A 224 -6.23 -34.43 3.79
CA LYS A 224 -4.94 -33.90 3.35
C LYS A 224 -5.19 -32.75 2.37
N ARG A 225 -4.73 -31.55 2.71
CA ARG A 225 -4.76 -30.36 1.86
C ARG A 225 -3.37 -30.18 1.25
N GLU A 226 -3.21 -30.64 0.05
CA GLU A 226 -1.95 -30.54 -0.71
C GLU A 226 -2.23 -30.62 -2.20
N GLY A 227 -1.82 -29.62 -2.95
CA GLY A 227 -1.83 -29.63 -4.40
C GLY A 227 -0.71 -30.50 -4.96
N ALA A 228 -0.81 -30.88 -6.23
CA ALA A 228 0.25 -31.64 -6.91
C ALA A 228 1.58 -30.87 -6.98
N THR A 229 1.51 -29.54 -6.98
CA THR A 229 2.65 -28.61 -6.85
C THR A 229 2.24 -27.49 -5.90
N ILE A 230 3.22 -26.73 -5.39
CA ILE A 230 2.97 -25.67 -4.43
C ILE A 230 2.03 -24.57 -4.98
N GLU A 231 2.08 -24.30 -6.28
CA GLU A 231 1.24 -23.29 -6.94
C GLU A 231 -0.25 -23.69 -6.98
N LYS A 232 -0.54 -24.97 -6.73
CA LYS A 232 -1.90 -25.52 -6.66
C LYS A 232 -2.41 -25.68 -5.23
N ASP A 233 -1.59 -25.33 -4.25
CA ASP A 233 -2.03 -25.28 -2.86
C ASP A 233 -3.06 -24.17 -2.66
N GLU A 234 -3.84 -24.30 -1.60
CA GLU A 234 -4.73 -23.23 -1.14
C GLU A 234 -3.91 -21.96 -0.86
N VAL A 235 -4.41 -20.80 -1.30
CA VAL A 235 -3.83 -19.51 -0.93
C VAL A 235 -4.62 -18.94 0.22
N SER A 236 -3.95 -18.74 1.35
CA SER A 236 -4.52 -18.13 2.56
C SER A 236 -3.92 -16.76 2.79
N HIS A 237 -4.72 -15.83 3.32
CA HIS A 237 -4.28 -14.49 3.69
C HIS A 237 -4.17 -14.37 5.21
N ILE A 238 -2.98 -14.06 5.69
CA ILE A 238 -2.71 -13.68 7.08
C ILE A 238 -2.63 -12.17 7.12
N THR A 239 -3.45 -11.51 7.94
CA THR A 239 -3.57 -10.04 7.95
C THR A 239 -3.10 -9.45 9.28
N THR A 240 -2.49 -8.27 9.21
CA THR A 240 -2.06 -7.53 10.40
C THR A 240 -3.24 -7.18 11.31
N LYS A 241 -3.12 -7.49 12.61
CA LYS A 241 -4.03 -7.04 13.65
C LYS A 241 -3.37 -5.99 14.55
N SER A 242 -2.12 -6.23 14.93
CA SER A 242 -1.27 -5.29 15.67
C SER A 242 0.20 -5.52 15.32
N LEU A 243 1.12 -4.85 15.99
CA LEU A 243 2.56 -5.00 15.70
C LEU A 243 3.05 -6.45 15.80
N LYS A 244 2.50 -7.25 16.70
CA LYS A 244 2.89 -8.65 16.93
C LYS A 244 1.73 -9.64 16.77
N GLU A 245 0.57 -9.20 16.31
CA GLU A 245 -0.59 -10.06 16.13
C GLU A 245 -1.10 -10.03 14.70
N CYS A 246 -1.55 -11.19 14.22
CA CYS A 246 -2.22 -11.33 12.92
C CYS A 246 -3.57 -12.03 13.10
N ASN A 247 -4.47 -11.78 12.16
CA ASN A 247 -5.70 -12.55 11.99
C ASN A 247 -5.49 -13.61 10.90
N PHE A 248 -6.06 -14.79 11.14
CA PHE A 248 -6.13 -15.85 10.16
C PHE A 248 -7.49 -16.54 10.27
N GLU A 249 -8.21 -16.63 9.16
CA GLU A 249 -9.51 -17.30 9.11
C GLU A 249 -9.35 -18.77 8.77
N VAL A 250 -9.94 -19.66 9.59
CA VAL A 250 -10.01 -21.10 9.33
C VAL A 250 -11.47 -21.56 9.28
N SER A 251 -11.75 -22.47 8.36
CA SER A 251 -13.12 -22.96 8.16
C SER A 251 -13.15 -24.46 7.95
N VAL A 252 -14.26 -25.06 8.35
CA VAL A 252 -14.58 -26.47 8.12
C VAL A 252 -15.93 -26.58 7.46
N ASN A 253 -16.04 -27.45 6.44
CA ASN A 253 -17.32 -27.83 5.85
C ASN A 253 -17.93 -28.94 6.71
N LYS A 254 -19.18 -28.74 7.14
CA LYS A 254 -19.94 -29.73 7.92
C LYS A 254 -20.53 -30.81 7.03
N ALA A 255 -20.93 -31.89 7.62
CA ALA A 255 -21.60 -33.02 6.93
C ALA A 255 -22.88 -32.59 6.21
N ASP A 256 -23.58 -31.55 6.67
CA ASP A 256 -24.78 -30.99 6.06
C ASP A 256 -24.47 -30.05 4.88
N GLY A 257 -23.19 -29.85 4.53
CA GLY A 257 -22.72 -28.96 3.47
C GLY A 257 -22.59 -27.49 3.86
N SER A 258 -22.98 -27.11 5.08
CA SER A 258 -22.75 -25.75 5.58
C SER A 258 -21.29 -25.56 6.02
N LYS A 259 -20.86 -24.30 6.09
CA LYS A 259 -19.50 -23.94 6.51
C LYS A 259 -19.52 -23.29 7.89
N VAL A 260 -18.59 -23.66 8.75
CA VAL A 260 -18.34 -22.98 10.01
C VAL A 260 -16.94 -22.37 9.97
N THR A 261 -16.81 -21.13 10.47
CA THR A 261 -15.59 -20.32 10.37
C THR A 261 -15.19 -19.79 11.74
N CYS A 262 -13.90 -19.83 12.04
CA CYS A 262 -13.30 -19.24 13.23
C CYS A 262 -12.19 -18.28 12.83
N ASN A 263 -12.19 -17.08 13.38
CA ASN A 263 -11.08 -16.14 13.25
C ASN A 263 -10.05 -16.45 14.33
N LEU A 264 -8.88 -16.85 13.90
CA LEU A 264 -7.74 -17.12 14.78
C LEU A 264 -6.92 -15.84 14.96
N LYS A 265 -6.42 -15.66 16.16
CA LYS A 265 -5.38 -14.69 16.50
C LYS A 265 -4.06 -15.43 16.62
N LEU A 266 -3.10 -15.01 15.80
CA LEU A 266 -1.72 -15.47 15.79
C LEU A 266 -0.87 -14.41 16.48
N THR A 267 -0.24 -14.76 17.62
CA THR A 267 0.63 -13.85 18.37
C THR A 267 2.08 -14.30 18.24
N PHE A 268 2.95 -13.41 17.74
CA PHE A 268 4.35 -13.69 17.46
C PHE A 268 5.29 -13.03 18.47
N ASP A 269 6.36 -13.74 18.83
CA ASP A 269 7.49 -13.17 19.54
C ASP A 269 8.63 -12.76 18.60
N ASP A 270 9.67 -12.10 19.12
CA ASP A 270 10.82 -11.62 18.35
C ASP A 270 11.68 -12.75 17.76
N ASN A 271 11.49 -13.98 18.24
CA ASN A 271 12.16 -15.16 17.68
C ASN A 271 11.31 -15.85 16.60
N GLY A 272 10.11 -15.33 16.29
CA GLY A 272 9.17 -15.93 15.34
C GLY A 272 8.39 -17.12 15.90
N ASN A 273 8.39 -17.36 17.23
CA ASN A 273 7.47 -18.33 17.81
C ASN A 273 6.06 -17.74 17.75
N CYS A 274 5.08 -18.60 17.45
CA CYS A 274 3.69 -18.22 17.29
C CYS A 274 2.80 -18.97 18.30
N THR A 275 1.88 -18.24 18.92
CA THR A 275 0.79 -18.80 19.72
C THR A 275 -0.53 -18.58 18.98
N VAL A 276 -1.39 -19.59 18.95
CA VAL A 276 -2.71 -19.56 18.29
C VAL A 276 -3.79 -19.51 19.35
N THR A 277 -4.71 -18.55 19.20
CA THR A 277 -5.93 -18.44 20.03
C THR A 277 -7.12 -18.10 19.15
N SER A 278 -8.36 -18.17 19.67
CA SER A 278 -9.57 -17.75 18.94
C SER A 278 -9.93 -16.30 19.27
N ASP A 279 -10.34 -15.56 18.25
CA ASP A 279 -11.00 -14.24 18.35
C ASP A 279 -12.51 -14.33 18.08
N THR A 280 -13.04 -15.51 17.82
CA THR A 280 -14.48 -15.71 17.58
C THR A 280 -15.18 -16.08 18.89
N GLU A 281 -16.22 -15.33 19.24
CA GLU A 281 -17.03 -15.61 20.44
C GLU A 281 -17.68 -16.99 20.37
N GLY A 282 -17.65 -17.70 21.47
CA GLY A 282 -18.22 -19.06 21.57
C GLY A 282 -17.35 -20.16 20.95
N MET A 283 -16.20 -19.83 20.35
CA MET A 283 -15.23 -20.79 19.82
C MET A 283 -13.90 -20.70 20.56
N THR A 284 -13.21 -21.82 20.68
CA THR A 284 -11.89 -21.84 21.32
C THR A 284 -10.84 -22.37 20.35
N ALA A 285 -9.63 -21.83 20.45
CA ALA A 285 -8.49 -22.33 19.71
C ALA A 285 -7.25 -22.34 20.61
N SER A 286 -6.37 -23.30 20.39
CA SER A 286 -5.07 -23.37 21.06
C SER A 286 -4.06 -24.02 20.13
N GLY A 287 -2.83 -23.53 20.15
CA GLY A 287 -1.77 -24.08 19.34
C GLY A 287 -0.50 -23.27 19.38
N THR A 288 0.50 -23.78 18.69
CA THR A 288 1.81 -23.15 18.56
C THR A 288 2.30 -23.24 17.14
N GLY A 289 3.25 -22.38 16.81
CA GLY A 289 3.89 -22.38 15.51
C GLY A 289 5.26 -21.72 15.51
N LYS A 290 5.85 -21.68 14.32
CA LYS A 290 7.16 -21.09 14.11
C LYS A 290 7.22 -20.44 12.73
N PHE A 291 7.55 -19.17 12.70
CA PHE A 291 7.93 -18.44 11.49
C PHE A 291 9.44 -18.47 11.30
N VAL A 292 9.89 -18.79 10.11
CA VAL A 292 11.32 -18.81 9.75
C VAL A 292 11.52 -18.09 8.42
N GLU A 293 12.24 -16.98 8.45
CA GLU A 293 12.61 -16.26 7.23
C GLU A 293 13.42 -17.17 6.31
N LYS A 294 13.04 -17.21 5.01
CA LYS A 294 13.68 -18.03 3.97
C LYS A 294 13.86 -19.49 4.37
N GLY A 295 12.99 -19.98 5.25
CA GLY A 295 13.06 -21.35 5.78
C GLY A 295 12.66 -22.42 4.78
N ALA A 296 11.76 -22.13 3.85
CA ALA A 296 11.36 -23.00 2.75
C ALA A 296 12.34 -22.84 1.56
N LYS A 297 13.26 -23.79 1.40
CA LYS A 297 14.32 -23.71 0.40
C LYS A 297 13.80 -24.02 -1.00
N LEU A 298 14.11 -23.15 -1.97
CA LEU A 298 13.72 -23.28 -3.40
C LEU A 298 12.24 -23.65 -3.59
N ALA A 299 11.38 -23.19 -2.68
CA ALA A 299 10.02 -23.69 -2.55
C ALA A 299 9.11 -23.19 -3.66
N TRP A 300 9.21 -21.92 -4.07
CA TRP A 300 8.39 -21.35 -5.11
C TRP A 300 9.15 -20.30 -5.93
N GLY A 301 8.99 -20.36 -7.27
CA GLY A 301 9.71 -19.47 -8.19
C GLY A 301 11.23 -19.66 -8.13
N ASN A 302 11.70 -20.84 -7.73
CA ASN A 302 13.10 -21.19 -7.54
C ASN A 302 13.83 -20.26 -6.55
N LYS A 303 13.10 -19.79 -5.52
CA LYS A 303 13.60 -18.92 -4.46
C LYS A 303 13.34 -19.53 -3.08
N ASP A 304 14.20 -19.17 -2.14
CA ASP A 304 13.94 -19.41 -0.72
C ASP A 304 12.80 -18.49 -0.27
N ARG A 305 11.83 -19.06 0.45
CA ARG A 305 10.61 -18.37 0.90
C ARG A 305 10.47 -18.44 2.40
N ASP A 306 9.84 -17.42 2.97
CA ASP A 306 9.45 -17.45 4.37
C ASP A 306 8.43 -18.58 4.58
N ILE A 307 8.52 -19.24 5.72
CA ILE A 307 7.62 -20.32 6.10
C ILE A 307 7.09 -20.11 7.51
N LEU A 308 5.79 -20.28 7.66
CA LEU A 308 5.12 -20.40 8.95
C LEU A 308 4.59 -21.83 9.10
N THR A 309 4.95 -22.51 10.17
CA THR A 309 4.36 -23.79 10.55
C THR A 309 3.45 -23.58 11.74
N LEU A 310 2.23 -24.14 11.70
CA LEU A 310 1.27 -24.09 12.82
C LEU A 310 0.78 -25.49 13.13
N ASN A 311 0.71 -25.81 14.43
CA ASN A 311 0.01 -26.97 14.95
C ASN A 311 -1.04 -26.48 15.94
N TYR A 312 -2.32 -26.66 15.62
CA TYR A 312 -3.37 -26.08 16.42
C TYR A 312 -4.66 -26.91 16.40
N LYS A 313 -5.49 -26.64 17.39
CA LYS A 313 -6.82 -27.20 17.56
C LYS A 313 -7.83 -26.08 17.65
N VAL A 314 -8.98 -26.25 16.99
CA VAL A 314 -10.12 -25.35 17.07
C VAL A 314 -11.35 -26.14 17.47
N ASP A 315 -12.03 -25.69 18.50
CA ASP A 315 -13.38 -26.14 18.84
C ASP A 315 -14.36 -25.05 18.35
N PHE A 316 -15.11 -25.39 17.30
CA PHE A 316 -16.11 -24.49 16.72
C PHE A 316 -17.43 -24.47 17.50
N GLY A 317 -17.51 -25.23 18.60
CA GLY A 317 -18.77 -25.51 19.28
C GLY A 317 -19.62 -26.55 18.53
N SER A 318 -20.76 -26.88 19.10
CA SER A 318 -21.73 -27.83 18.51
C SER A 318 -21.14 -29.18 18.10
N GLY A 319 -20.07 -29.65 18.81
CA GLY A 319 -19.44 -30.93 18.56
C GLY A 319 -18.53 -31.01 17.34
N ILE A 320 -18.10 -29.87 16.83
CA ILE A 320 -17.17 -29.75 15.65
C ILE A 320 -15.80 -29.31 16.16
N VAL A 321 -14.81 -30.16 15.93
CA VAL A 321 -13.41 -29.93 16.33
C VAL A 321 -12.50 -30.18 15.16
N LEU A 322 -11.57 -29.26 14.93
CA LEU A 322 -10.47 -29.37 13.98
C LEU A 322 -9.15 -29.50 14.75
N GLU A 323 -8.35 -30.51 14.47
CA GLU A 323 -6.93 -30.57 14.81
C GLU A 323 -6.14 -30.55 13.51
N THR A 324 -5.17 -29.65 13.38
CA THR A 324 -4.46 -29.48 12.11
C THR A 324 -2.99 -29.19 12.29
N SER A 325 -2.21 -29.63 11.29
CA SER A 325 -0.81 -29.30 11.13
C SER A 325 -0.65 -28.62 9.77
N ASP A 326 -0.32 -27.34 9.78
CA ASP A 326 -0.25 -26.46 8.62
C ASP A 326 1.17 -26.01 8.31
N GLN A 327 1.46 -25.87 7.03
CA GLN A 327 2.61 -25.16 6.49
C GLN A 327 2.11 -24.05 5.57
N PHE A 328 2.60 -22.84 5.80
CA PHE A 328 2.33 -21.65 5.01
C PHE A 328 3.64 -21.19 4.38
N VAL A 329 3.76 -21.26 3.06
CA VAL A 329 4.93 -20.77 2.31
C VAL A 329 4.59 -19.44 1.69
N ALA A 330 5.38 -18.40 1.96
CA ALA A 330 5.08 -17.04 1.50
C ALA A 330 5.01 -16.97 -0.02
N GLN A 331 3.89 -16.47 -0.52
CA GLN A 331 3.67 -16.15 -1.92
C GLN A 331 4.02 -14.69 -2.19
N THR A 332 3.36 -13.75 -1.51
CA THR A 332 3.57 -12.31 -1.67
C THR A 332 3.05 -11.55 -0.45
N ARG A 333 3.63 -10.39 -0.21
CA ARG A 333 3.12 -9.39 0.77
C ARG A 333 1.94 -8.57 0.21
N GLY A 334 1.40 -8.93 -0.94
CA GLY A 334 0.36 -8.20 -1.66
C GLY A 334 0.90 -7.05 -2.51
N ASN A 335 0.01 -6.19 -3.01
CA ASN A 335 0.42 -5.04 -3.82
C ASN A 335 0.89 -3.89 -2.93
N THR A 336 2.16 -3.91 -2.58
CA THR A 336 2.79 -2.88 -1.73
C THR A 336 3.48 -1.76 -2.52
N ASN A 337 3.49 -1.85 -3.87
CA ASN A 337 4.35 -1.02 -4.74
C ASN A 337 3.62 0.12 -5.47
N GLY A 338 2.32 0.30 -5.28
CA GLY A 338 1.53 1.31 -5.98
C GLY A 338 1.14 2.48 -5.09
N ILE A 339 0.86 3.63 -5.72
CA ILE A 339 0.05 4.67 -5.11
C ILE A 339 -1.39 4.17 -5.15
N VAL A 340 -1.95 3.86 -3.99
CA VAL A 340 -3.36 3.53 -3.84
C VAL A 340 -4.07 4.81 -3.41
N GLN A 341 -5.23 5.09 -3.97
CA GLN A 341 -6.04 6.23 -3.61
C GLN A 341 -7.34 5.72 -2.98
N PHE A 342 -7.80 6.43 -1.97
CA PHE A 342 -9.14 6.27 -1.43
C PHE A 342 -10.04 7.41 -1.92
N SER A 343 -11.34 7.22 -1.89
CA SER A 343 -12.34 8.20 -2.39
C SER A 343 -13.23 8.67 -1.23
N PRO A 344 -12.80 9.69 -0.46
CA PRO A 344 -13.57 10.13 0.68
C PRO A 344 -14.87 10.85 0.24
N GLN A 345 -15.86 10.78 1.12
CA GLN A 345 -17.14 11.45 0.96
C GLN A 345 -17.26 12.58 1.97
N TYR A 346 -17.49 13.80 1.47
CA TYR A 346 -17.86 14.93 2.32
C TYR A 346 -19.38 14.95 2.54
N ILE A 347 -19.81 14.92 3.80
CA ILE A 347 -21.23 14.92 4.15
C ILE A 347 -21.57 16.27 4.80
N ARG A 348 -22.36 17.06 4.10
CA ARG A 348 -22.87 18.34 4.64
C ARG A 348 -23.80 18.05 5.83
N LYS A 349 -23.52 18.68 6.96
CA LYS A 349 -24.41 18.68 8.14
C LYS A 349 -25.35 19.86 8.10
#